data_7a05bbc8d988b697bc22d9796bd4a46c
#
_entry.id   7a05bbc8d988b697bc22d9796bd4a46c
#
_cell.length_a   1.000
_cell.length_b   1.000
_cell.length_c   1.000
_cell.angle_alpha   90.00
_cell.angle_beta   90.00
_cell.angle_gamma   90.00
#
_symmetry.space_group_name_H-M   'P 1'
#
loop_
_entity.id
_entity.type
_entity.pdbx_description
1 polymer ?
#
loop_
_entity_poly.entity_id
_entity_poly.type
_entity_poly.pdbx_seq_one_letter_code
_entity_poly.pdbx_strand_id
1 'polypeptide(L)'
;MSDDLREVAPDVAKDIYLQQRWDDLSEATLKTHGYRIEAFVSWLEEQAISSMAEVDGLTVHNYRVHRREEDGLKKVSLQGQISTVRQFLRVLASVNAVDPEVAEKILLPTVRKGEDVNEKRLETGRAQKALEYLDQYHYASRRHVELLILWRTSMRRGGLRALDLDDFDREEPALELRHRPPET
;
A
#
# COMPACT_ATOMS: atom_id res chain seq x y z
N MET A 1 -7.32 -23.51 24.77
CA MET A 1 -6.13 -24.42 24.77
C MET A 1 -5.00 -23.65 24.12
N SER A 2 -4.31 -22.78 24.90
CA SER A 2 -3.23 -21.91 24.41
C SER A 2 -1.89 -22.26 25.06
N ASP A 3 -1.63 -23.56 25.26
CA ASP A 3 -0.54 -24.01 26.12
C ASP A 3 0.80 -24.22 25.41
N ASP A 4 0.95 -23.80 24.13
CA ASP A 4 2.21 -24.03 23.40
C ASP A 4 2.52 -22.92 22.38
N LEU A 5 2.13 -21.66 22.68
CA LEU A 5 2.52 -20.53 21.84
C LEU A 5 3.97 -20.15 22.14
N ARG A 6 4.73 -19.89 21.07
CA ARG A 6 6.11 -19.41 21.17
C ARG A 6 6.12 -17.94 21.56
N GLU A 7 6.92 -17.60 22.52
CA GLU A 7 7.22 -16.20 22.82
C GLU A 7 8.10 -15.63 21.72
N VAL A 8 7.52 -14.76 20.89
CA VAL A 8 8.20 -14.05 19.81
C VAL A 8 7.97 -12.56 19.99
N ALA A 9 9.04 -11.81 20.09
CA ALA A 9 8.97 -10.34 20.21
C ALA A 9 8.39 -9.73 18.91
N PRO A 10 7.62 -8.62 19.00
CA PRO A 10 6.95 -8.02 17.85
C PRO A 10 7.86 -7.63 16.68
N ASP A 11 9.06 -7.13 16.95
CA ASP A 11 10.08 -6.78 15.96
C ASP A 11 10.63 -8.01 15.22
N VAL A 12 10.94 -9.08 15.97
CA VAL A 12 11.36 -10.38 15.41
C VAL A 12 10.24 -10.97 14.55
N ALA A 13 9.00 -10.89 15.00
CA ALA A 13 7.84 -11.37 14.26
C ALA A 13 7.68 -10.65 12.91
N LYS A 14 7.94 -9.33 12.84
CA LYS A 14 7.96 -8.57 11.60
C LYS A 14 8.98 -9.13 10.61
N ASP A 15 10.19 -9.42 11.08
CA ASP A 15 11.25 -9.97 10.23
C ASP A 15 10.89 -11.36 9.70
N ILE A 16 10.32 -12.23 10.54
CA ILE A 16 9.79 -13.54 10.12
C ILE A 16 8.78 -13.38 8.98
N TYR A 17 7.83 -12.45 9.14
CA TYR A 17 6.82 -12.19 8.11
C TYR A 17 7.43 -11.73 6.80
N LEU A 18 8.33 -10.74 6.83
CA LEU A 18 8.94 -10.17 5.62
C LEU A 18 9.79 -11.22 4.90
N GLN A 19 10.54 -12.05 5.63
CA GLN A 19 11.32 -13.15 5.05
C GLN A 19 10.40 -14.19 4.40
N GLN A 20 9.35 -14.61 5.06
CA GLN A 20 8.43 -15.63 4.53
C GLN A 20 7.65 -15.15 3.31
N ARG A 21 7.42 -13.84 3.17
CA ARG A 21 6.67 -13.25 2.05
C ARG A 21 7.55 -12.72 0.93
N TRP A 22 8.86 -12.84 1.06
CA TRP A 22 9.83 -12.32 0.10
C TRP A 22 9.61 -12.85 -1.33
N ASP A 23 9.41 -14.15 -1.46
CA ASP A 23 9.24 -14.81 -2.77
C ASP A 23 7.82 -14.64 -3.36
N ASP A 24 6.85 -14.31 -2.53
CA ASP A 24 5.42 -14.26 -2.93
C ASP A 24 4.96 -12.85 -3.34
N LEU A 25 5.61 -11.80 -2.86
CA LEU A 25 5.16 -10.43 -3.00
C LEU A 25 6.16 -9.59 -3.82
N SER A 26 5.62 -8.66 -4.63
CA SER A 26 6.49 -7.66 -5.26
C SER A 26 7.18 -6.79 -4.20
N GLU A 27 8.39 -6.30 -4.50
CA GLU A 27 9.15 -5.40 -3.63
C GLU A 27 8.31 -4.22 -3.11
N ALA A 28 7.51 -3.60 -3.99
CA ALA A 28 6.64 -2.48 -3.61
C ALA A 28 5.55 -2.89 -2.61
N THR A 29 5.00 -4.11 -2.75
CA THR A 29 4.01 -4.66 -1.82
C THR A 29 4.67 -5.01 -0.49
N LEU A 30 5.82 -5.66 -0.53
CA LEU A 30 6.59 -6.03 0.66
C LEU A 30 6.97 -4.78 1.47
N LYS A 31 7.45 -3.72 0.82
CA LYS A 31 7.73 -2.42 1.44
C LYS A 31 6.49 -1.81 2.09
N THR A 32 5.35 -1.87 1.41
CA THR A 32 4.08 -1.36 1.95
C THR A 32 3.64 -2.16 3.18
N HIS A 33 3.78 -3.48 3.14
CA HIS A 33 3.50 -4.35 4.28
C HIS A 33 4.45 -4.06 5.45
N GLY A 34 5.74 -3.88 5.16
CA GLY A 34 6.74 -3.50 6.16
C GLY A 34 6.34 -2.25 6.94
N TYR A 35 5.98 -1.16 6.26
CA TYR A 35 5.53 0.07 6.92
C TYR A 35 4.24 -0.10 7.74
N ARG A 36 3.31 -0.93 7.25
CA ARG A 36 2.06 -1.17 7.98
C ARG A 36 2.27 -2.02 9.21
N ILE A 37 3.12 -3.04 9.13
CA ILE A 37 3.45 -3.90 10.26
C ILE A 37 4.28 -3.12 11.27
N GLU A 38 5.24 -2.31 10.84
CA GLU A 38 6.00 -1.41 11.71
C GLU A 38 5.09 -0.55 12.58
N ALA A 39 4.08 0.08 11.98
CA ALA A 39 3.13 0.89 12.74
C ALA A 39 2.31 0.08 13.76
N PHE A 40 2.09 -1.22 13.52
CA PHE A 40 1.43 -2.11 14.48
C PHE A 40 2.39 -2.52 15.59
N VAL A 41 3.62 -2.89 15.25
CA VAL A 41 4.67 -3.28 16.20
C VAL A 41 4.99 -2.14 17.15
N SER A 42 5.22 -0.91 16.63
CA SER A 42 5.47 0.26 17.47
C SER A 42 4.32 0.55 18.45
N TRP A 43 3.08 0.39 17.97
CA TRP A 43 1.91 0.54 18.85
C TRP A 43 1.82 -0.55 19.92
N LEU A 44 2.18 -1.81 19.61
CA LEU A 44 2.25 -2.88 20.61
C LEU A 44 3.27 -2.56 21.70
N GLU A 45 4.45 -2.02 21.32
CA GLU A 45 5.49 -1.57 22.26
C GLU A 45 4.97 -0.45 23.18
N GLU A 46 4.24 0.53 22.63
CA GLU A 46 3.60 1.59 23.42
C GLU A 46 2.58 1.04 24.43
N GLN A 47 1.93 -0.09 24.11
CA GLN A 47 1.01 -0.79 25.02
C GLN A 47 1.71 -1.76 25.98
N ALA A 48 3.05 -1.80 25.98
CA ALA A 48 3.87 -2.72 26.78
C ALA A 48 3.60 -4.21 26.48
N ILE A 49 3.15 -4.54 25.25
CA ILE A 49 3.00 -5.92 24.77
C ILE A 49 4.35 -6.39 24.24
N SER A 50 4.97 -7.31 24.93
CA SER A 50 6.34 -7.78 24.65
C SER A 50 6.41 -9.06 23.83
N SER A 51 5.30 -9.79 23.72
CA SER A 51 5.21 -11.04 22.98
C SER A 51 3.99 -11.06 22.07
N MET A 52 4.15 -11.62 20.87
CA MET A 52 3.04 -11.85 19.95
C MET A 52 2.02 -12.86 20.48
N ALA A 53 2.39 -13.71 21.43
CA ALA A 53 1.48 -14.63 22.11
C ALA A 53 0.42 -13.90 22.97
N GLU A 54 0.67 -12.66 23.35
CA GLU A 54 -0.26 -11.81 24.12
C GLU A 54 -1.31 -11.12 23.21
N VAL A 55 -1.10 -11.14 21.88
CA VAL A 55 -1.98 -10.46 20.94
C VAL A 55 -3.27 -11.27 20.74
N ASP A 56 -4.39 -10.65 21.08
CA ASP A 56 -5.73 -11.20 20.90
C ASP A 56 -6.62 -10.34 20.00
N GLY A 57 -7.87 -10.73 19.84
CA GLY A 57 -8.85 -9.99 19.03
C GLY A 57 -9.14 -8.60 19.59
N LEU A 58 -9.07 -8.39 20.90
CA LEU A 58 -9.28 -7.09 21.54
C LEU A 58 -8.09 -6.17 21.27
N THR A 59 -6.88 -6.68 21.33
CA THR A 59 -5.64 -5.96 20.96
C THR A 59 -5.75 -5.39 19.55
N VAL A 60 -6.14 -6.18 18.56
CA VAL A 60 -6.33 -5.71 17.18
C VAL A 60 -7.48 -4.72 17.06
N HIS A 61 -8.56 -4.90 17.82
CA HIS A 61 -9.65 -3.94 17.88
C HIS A 61 -9.19 -2.58 18.41
N ASN A 62 -8.45 -2.54 19.50
CA ASN A 62 -7.91 -1.33 20.12
C ASN A 62 -6.95 -0.62 19.16
N TYR A 63 -6.06 -1.35 18.50
CA TYR A 63 -5.21 -0.81 17.45
C TYR A 63 -6.02 -0.16 16.33
N ARG A 64 -7.08 -0.82 15.84
CA ARG A 64 -7.97 -0.26 14.82
C ARG A 64 -8.63 1.04 15.26
N VAL A 65 -9.06 1.12 16.53
CA VAL A 65 -9.66 2.35 17.12
C VAL A 65 -8.64 3.46 17.16
N HIS A 66 -7.43 3.19 17.69
CA HIS A 66 -6.31 4.12 17.74
C HIS A 66 -5.98 4.70 16.35
N ARG A 67 -5.80 3.84 15.35
CA ARG A 67 -5.49 4.29 13.97
C ARG A 67 -6.59 5.16 13.35
N ARG A 68 -7.84 4.95 13.74
CA ARG A 68 -8.96 5.76 13.26
C ARG A 68 -9.06 7.10 13.99
N GLU A 69 -8.96 7.10 15.32
CA GLU A 69 -9.31 8.25 16.15
C GLU A 69 -8.11 9.16 16.44
N GLU A 70 -6.95 8.59 16.70
CA GLU A 70 -5.74 9.37 17.01
C GLU A 70 -4.94 9.70 15.75
N ASP A 71 -4.71 8.74 14.86
CA ASP A 71 -3.99 8.97 13.62
C ASP A 71 -4.86 9.49 12.46
N GLY A 72 -6.17 9.52 12.63
CA GLY A 72 -7.10 10.04 11.64
C GLY A 72 -7.10 9.29 10.30
N LEU A 73 -6.76 7.99 10.29
CA LEU A 73 -6.70 7.21 9.07
C LEU A 73 -8.06 7.15 8.37
N LYS A 74 -8.05 7.47 7.07
CA LYS A 74 -9.23 7.28 6.23
C LYS A 74 -9.60 5.80 6.16
N LYS A 75 -10.89 5.52 6.04
CA LYS A 75 -11.46 4.17 6.04
C LYS A 75 -10.78 3.19 5.06
N VAL A 76 -10.44 3.66 3.85
CA VAL A 76 -9.70 2.85 2.84
C VAL A 76 -8.30 2.50 3.33
N SER A 77 -7.58 3.48 3.89
CA SER A 77 -6.24 3.26 4.45
C SER A 77 -6.29 2.32 5.63
N LEU A 78 -7.30 2.51 6.52
CA LEU A 78 -7.54 1.63 7.66
C LEU A 78 -7.85 0.19 7.23
N GLN A 79 -8.68 0.00 6.20
CA GLN A 79 -8.96 -1.33 5.64
C GLN A 79 -7.67 -2.00 5.18
N GLY A 80 -6.83 -1.27 4.41
CA GLY A 80 -5.54 -1.79 3.96
C GLY A 80 -4.58 -2.11 5.12
N GLN A 81 -4.56 -1.26 6.17
CA GLN A 81 -3.77 -1.47 7.37
C GLN A 81 -4.18 -2.76 8.09
N ILE A 82 -5.47 -2.89 8.43
CA ILE A 82 -5.99 -4.06 9.16
C ILE A 82 -5.91 -5.35 8.32
N SER A 83 -6.07 -5.24 6.99
CA SER A 83 -5.86 -6.38 6.09
C SER A 83 -4.42 -6.91 6.14
N THR A 84 -3.42 -6.01 6.18
CA THR A 84 -2.02 -6.40 6.32
C THR A 84 -1.75 -7.02 7.70
N VAL A 85 -2.27 -6.42 8.79
CA VAL A 85 -2.16 -6.99 10.14
C VAL A 85 -2.77 -8.40 10.21
N ARG A 86 -3.94 -8.61 9.60
CA ARG A 86 -4.57 -9.94 9.54
C ARG A 86 -3.68 -10.97 8.82
N GLN A 87 -3.05 -10.58 7.70
CA GLN A 87 -2.12 -11.46 6.99
C GLN A 87 -0.86 -11.74 7.82
N PHE A 88 -0.35 -10.74 8.52
CA PHE A 88 0.76 -10.87 9.45
C PHE A 88 0.47 -11.90 10.55
N LEU A 89 -0.67 -11.76 11.22
CA LEU A 89 -1.08 -12.69 12.27
C LEU A 89 -1.31 -14.11 11.75
N ARG A 90 -1.81 -14.28 10.51
CA ARG A 90 -1.92 -15.61 9.88
C ARG A 90 -0.57 -16.30 9.68
N VAL A 91 0.43 -15.54 9.25
CA VAL A 91 1.80 -16.06 9.12
C VAL A 91 2.35 -16.46 10.49
N LEU A 92 2.15 -15.63 11.52
CA LEU A 92 2.61 -15.93 12.86
C LEU A 92 1.88 -17.13 13.50
N ALA A 93 0.61 -17.32 13.17
CA ALA A 93 -0.14 -18.50 13.58
C ALA A 93 0.46 -19.78 12.98
N SER A 94 0.98 -19.75 11.74
CA SER A 94 1.62 -20.90 11.10
C SER A 94 2.92 -21.35 11.78
N VAL A 95 3.54 -20.46 12.58
CA VAL A 95 4.75 -20.75 13.36
C VAL A 95 4.48 -20.83 14.86
N ASN A 96 3.20 -20.92 15.27
CA ASN A 96 2.73 -20.98 16.66
C ASN A 96 3.14 -19.78 17.54
N ALA A 97 3.30 -18.59 16.95
CA ALA A 97 3.60 -17.36 17.68
C ALA A 97 2.33 -16.58 18.08
N VAL A 98 1.18 -16.86 17.46
CA VAL A 98 -0.13 -16.26 17.74
C VAL A 98 -1.21 -17.35 17.66
N ASP A 99 -2.27 -17.23 18.45
CA ASP A 99 -3.44 -18.11 18.33
C ASP A 99 -4.08 -17.98 16.94
N PRO A 100 -4.25 -19.08 16.18
CA PRO A 100 -4.84 -19.07 14.84
C PRO A 100 -6.22 -18.40 14.77
N GLU A 101 -7.02 -18.47 15.81
CA GLU A 101 -8.36 -17.88 15.85
C GLU A 101 -8.34 -16.36 15.81
N VAL A 102 -7.26 -15.72 16.27
CA VAL A 102 -7.16 -14.25 16.30
C VAL A 102 -7.28 -13.67 14.89
N ALA A 103 -6.52 -14.19 13.93
CA ALA A 103 -6.55 -13.72 12.55
C ALA A 103 -7.92 -13.92 11.87
N GLU A 104 -8.61 -15.02 12.20
CA GLU A 104 -9.92 -15.35 11.62
C GLU A 104 -11.04 -14.46 12.17
N LYS A 105 -10.93 -14.03 13.42
CA LYS A 105 -11.91 -13.14 14.08
C LYS A 105 -11.77 -11.66 13.68
N ILE A 106 -10.73 -11.27 12.95
CA ILE A 106 -10.53 -9.88 12.54
C ILE A 106 -11.54 -9.45 11.47
N LEU A 107 -12.41 -8.51 11.83
CA LEU A 107 -13.37 -7.89 10.93
C LEU A 107 -12.75 -6.69 10.20
N LEU A 108 -12.65 -6.78 8.88
CA LEU A 108 -12.16 -5.67 8.07
C LEU A 108 -13.22 -4.55 7.95
N PRO A 109 -12.79 -3.27 7.95
CA PRO A 109 -13.69 -2.17 7.62
C PRO A 109 -14.30 -2.35 6.22
N THR A 110 -15.62 -2.26 6.11
CA THR A 110 -16.30 -2.31 4.80
C THR A 110 -16.22 -0.95 4.12
N VAL A 111 -15.52 -0.86 2.99
CA VAL A 111 -15.47 0.33 2.14
C VAL A 111 -16.60 0.23 1.11
N ARG A 112 -17.48 1.23 1.05
CA ARG A 112 -18.54 1.29 0.05
C ARG A 112 -17.99 1.80 -1.28
N LYS A 113 -18.66 1.45 -2.38
CA LYS A 113 -18.32 1.95 -3.72
C LYS A 113 -18.32 3.48 -3.72
N GLY A 114 -17.20 4.08 -4.09
CA GLY A 114 -17.02 5.54 -4.13
C GLY A 114 -16.31 6.14 -2.90
N GLU A 115 -16.26 5.46 -1.75
CA GLU A 115 -15.50 5.93 -0.58
C GLU A 115 -13.98 5.87 -0.78
N ASP A 116 -13.53 5.10 -1.78
CA ASP A 116 -12.14 4.94 -2.19
C ASP A 116 -11.70 5.94 -3.27
N VAL A 117 -12.63 6.73 -3.82
CA VAL A 117 -12.33 7.69 -4.88
C VAL A 117 -11.72 8.95 -4.29
N ASN A 118 -10.53 9.31 -4.80
CA ASN A 118 -9.95 10.60 -4.49
C ASN A 118 -10.61 11.67 -5.38
N GLU A 119 -11.47 12.49 -4.80
CA GLU A 119 -12.18 13.56 -5.51
C GLU A 119 -11.28 14.73 -5.94
N LYS A 120 -10.01 14.75 -5.50
CA LYS A 120 -9.06 15.77 -5.92
C LYS A 120 -8.76 15.59 -7.41
N ARG A 121 -9.43 16.39 -8.23
CA ARG A 121 -9.21 16.44 -9.67
C ARG A 121 -8.41 17.69 -10.02
N LEU A 122 -7.54 17.57 -11.01
CA LEU A 122 -6.94 18.74 -11.62
C LEU A 122 -7.99 19.40 -12.52
N GLU A 123 -8.36 20.63 -12.20
CA GLU A 123 -9.31 21.40 -13.01
C GLU A 123 -8.76 21.61 -14.42
N THR A 124 -9.63 21.47 -15.43
CA THR A 124 -9.26 21.59 -16.84
C THR A 124 -8.54 22.90 -17.13
N GLY A 125 -9.04 24.03 -16.62
CA GLY A 125 -8.42 25.33 -16.83
C GLY A 125 -7.03 25.46 -16.21
N ARG A 126 -6.76 24.79 -15.07
CA ARG A 126 -5.42 24.76 -14.47
C ARG A 126 -4.46 23.85 -15.26
N ALA A 127 -4.96 22.73 -15.76
CA ALA A 127 -4.16 21.84 -16.60
C ALA A 127 -3.77 22.52 -17.92
N GLN A 128 -4.70 23.21 -18.58
CA GLN A 128 -4.44 23.95 -19.80
C GLN A 128 -3.40 25.05 -19.60
N LYS A 129 -3.54 25.87 -18.57
CA LYS A 129 -2.54 26.92 -18.25
C LYS A 129 -1.15 26.34 -17.98
N ALA A 130 -1.07 25.19 -17.31
CA ALA A 130 0.21 24.52 -17.08
C ALA A 130 0.83 24.00 -18.38
N LEU A 131 0.02 23.44 -19.29
CA LEU A 131 0.48 22.99 -20.61
C LEU A 131 0.92 24.16 -21.48
N GLU A 132 0.14 25.26 -21.54
CA GLU A 132 0.50 26.48 -22.27
C GLU A 132 1.81 27.08 -21.75
N TYR A 133 2.00 27.14 -20.43
CA TYR A 133 3.25 27.61 -19.83
C TYR A 133 4.44 26.72 -20.24
N LEU A 134 4.27 25.41 -20.20
CA LEU A 134 5.32 24.47 -20.57
C LEU A 134 5.62 24.51 -22.07
N ASP A 135 4.60 24.69 -22.90
CA ASP A 135 4.75 24.84 -24.34
C ASP A 135 5.55 26.10 -24.70
N GLN A 136 5.25 27.21 -24.03
CA GLN A 136 5.91 28.50 -24.28
C GLN A 136 7.35 28.56 -23.75
N TYR A 137 7.61 28.06 -22.54
CA TYR A 137 8.88 28.29 -21.85
C TYR A 137 9.76 27.02 -21.68
N HIS A 138 9.18 25.84 -21.85
CA HIS A 138 9.84 24.56 -21.63
C HIS A 138 9.45 23.53 -22.68
N TYR A 139 9.29 23.98 -23.94
CA TYR A 139 8.87 23.16 -25.07
C TYR A 139 9.72 21.88 -25.16
N ALA A 140 9.08 20.73 -25.41
CA ALA A 140 9.69 19.39 -25.51
C ALA A 140 10.54 18.97 -24.30
N SER A 141 10.50 19.71 -23.18
CA SER A 141 11.12 19.23 -21.95
C SER A 141 10.43 17.95 -21.45
N ARG A 142 11.15 17.14 -20.68
CA ARG A 142 10.60 15.94 -20.06
C ARG A 142 9.28 16.23 -19.32
N ARG A 143 9.22 17.31 -18.55
CA ARG A 143 8.00 17.71 -17.80
C ARG A 143 6.85 18.04 -18.73
N HIS A 144 7.12 18.72 -19.86
CA HIS A 144 6.09 19.04 -20.85
C HIS A 144 5.52 17.76 -21.46
N VAL A 145 6.39 16.87 -21.94
CA VAL A 145 5.97 15.59 -22.56
C VAL A 145 5.21 14.71 -21.57
N GLU A 146 5.72 14.55 -20.35
CA GLU A 146 5.05 13.77 -19.30
C GLU A 146 3.64 14.30 -19.00
N LEU A 147 3.49 15.61 -18.79
CA LEU A 147 2.19 16.21 -18.51
C LEU A 147 1.24 16.10 -19.69
N LEU A 148 1.75 16.31 -20.91
CA LEU A 148 0.96 16.21 -22.14
C LEU A 148 0.43 14.78 -22.35
N ILE A 149 1.28 13.78 -22.21
CA ILE A 149 0.89 12.37 -22.31
C ILE A 149 -0.17 12.02 -21.26
N LEU A 150 0.08 12.34 -19.98
CA LEU A 150 -0.88 12.06 -18.91
C LEU A 150 -2.23 12.74 -19.15
N TRP A 151 -2.21 13.99 -19.62
CA TRP A 151 -3.42 14.76 -19.91
C TRP A 151 -4.22 14.20 -21.08
N ARG A 152 -3.53 13.80 -22.16
CA ARG A 152 -4.16 13.31 -23.39
C ARG A 152 -4.65 11.87 -23.29
N THR A 153 -3.95 11.03 -22.54
CA THR A 153 -4.23 9.60 -22.50
C THR A 153 -4.95 9.17 -21.22
N SER A 154 -4.94 10.00 -20.17
CA SER A 154 -5.45 9.65 -18.83
C SER A 154 -4.83 8.36 -18.26
N MET A 155 -3.63 7.97 -18.75
CA MET A 155 -2.96 6.77 -18.25
C MET A 155 -2.48 6.95 -16.82
N ARG A 156 -2.30 5.83 -16.11
CA ARG A 156 -1.70 5.85 -14.77
C ARG A 156 -0.21 6.18 -14.86
N ARG A 157 0.34 6.80 -13.81
CA ARG A 157 1.78 7.11 -13.71
C ARG A 157 2.70 5.90 -13.97
N GLY A 158 2.27 4.70 -13.59
CA GLY A 158 2.99 3.46 -13.88
C GLY A 158 3.08 3.17 -15.38
N GLY A 159 2.00 3.42 -16.13
CA GLY A 159 2.00 3.30 -17.60
C GLY A 159 2.96 4.29 -18.26
N LEU A 160 2.93 5.57 -17.82
CA LEU A 160 3.89 6.58 -18.32
C LEU A 160 5.34 6.18 -18.06
N ARG A 161 5.64 5.65 -16.88
CA ARG A 161 7.00 5.19 -16.54
C ARG A 161 7.46 3.99 -17.38
N ALA A 162 6.53 3.17 -17.82
CA ALA A 162 6.83 1.97 -18.62
C ALA A 162 6.97 2.25 -20.12
N LEU A 163 6.68 3.49 -20.58
CA LEU A 163 6.84 3.86 -21.99
C LEU A 163 8.31 3.93 -22.38
N ASP A 164 8.59 3.36 -23.56
CA ASP A 164 9.85 3.47 -24.26
C ASP A 164 9.64 4.16 -25.63
N LEU A 165 10.72 4.55 -26.30
CA LEU A 165 10.67 5.18 -27.62
C LEU A 165 10.06 4.26 -28.69
N ASP A 166 10.24 2.96 -28.55
CA ASP A 166 9.67 1.94 -29.44
C ASP A 166 8.16 1.74 -29.29
N ASP A 167 7.54 2.35 -28.23
CA ASP A 167 6.10 2.34 -28.05
C ASP A 167 5.39 3.50 -28.76
N PHE A 168 6.16 4.39 -29.39
CA PHE A 168 5.64 5.49 -30.18
C PHE A 168 5.67 5.18 -31.67
N ASP A 169 4.50 5.02 -32.26
CA ASP A 169 4.37 4.94 -33.70
C ASP A 169 4.49 6.33 -34.33
N ARG A 170 5.42 6.48 -35.27
CA ARG A 170 5.67 7.76 -35.95
C ARG A 170 4.81 7.94 -37.20
N GLU A 171 4.34 6.87 -37.78
CA GLU A 171 3.51 6.87 -39.00
C GLU A 171 2.06 7.14 -38.65
N GLU A 172 1.55 6.44 -37.62
CA GLU A 172 0.26 6.74 -36.99
C GLU A 172 0.52 7.21 -35.58
N PRO A 173 0.44 8.53 -35.26
CA PRO A 173 0.78 9.06 -33.94
C PRO A 173 0.00 8.40 -32.81
N ALA A 174 0.50 7.29 -32.34
CA ALA A 174 -0.10 6.44 -31.31
C ALA A 174 0.94 6.02 -30.28
N LEU A 175 0.47 5.72 -29.06
CA LEU A 175 1.27 5.12 -28.01
C LEU A 175 0.76 3.72 -27.73
N GLU A 176 1.60 2.72 -27.91
CA GLU A 176 1.32 1.34 -27.55
C GLU A 176 1.68 1.11 -26.08
N LEU A 177 0.70 0.74 -25.26
CA LEU A 177 0.95 0.45 -23.84
C LEU A 177 1.35 -1.02 -23.67
N ARG A 178 2.63 -1.26 -23.43
CA ARG A 178 3.15 -2.58 -23.09
C ARG A 178 3.34 -2.70 -21.58
N HIS A 179 2.95 -3.85 -21.03
CA HIS A 179 3.20 -4.12 -19.62
C HIS A 179 4.68 -4.49 -19.43
N ARG A 180 5.42 -3.57 -18.81
CA ARG A 180 6.82 -3.79 -18.42
C ARG A 180 6.89 -3.69 -16.89
N PRO A 181 6.90 -4.83 -16.17
CA PRO A 181 7.17 -4.80 -14.74
C PRO A 181 8.58 -4.21 -14.51
N PRO A 182 8.83 -3.50 -13.38
CA PRO A 182 10.18 -3.08 -13.05
C PRO A 182 11.08 -4.33 -12.98
N GLU A 183 12.24 -4.26 -13.59
CA GLU A 183 13.27 -5.29 -13.43
C GLU A 183 13.64 -5.35 -11.94
N THR A 184 13.60 -6.55 -11.37
CA THR A 184 13.96 -6.87 -9.99
C THR A 184 15.45 -6.85 -9.79
#